data_a74122be7b3421766c86f7e660a9106f
#
_entry.id   a74122be7b3421766c86f7e660a9106f
#
_cell.length_a   1.000
_cell.length_b   1.000
_cell.length_c   1.000
_cell.angle_alpha   90.00
_cell.angle_beta   90.00
_cell.angle_gamma   90.00
#
_symmetry.space_group_name_H-M   'P 1'
#
loop_
_entity.id
_entity.type
_entity.pdbx_description
1 polymer ?
#
loop_
_entity_poly.entity_id
_entity_poly.type
_entity_poly.pdbx_seq_one_letter_code
_entity_poly.pdbx_strand_id
1 'polypeptide(L)'
;MAQFPLIDQVSLAMIPGAYKESKVYSQLPTDGSGDFTFSRGTDNATRVNEERLIEKGYENLLLQSNSFDTVWTNSNTTETGGQADKDGGTDAWLLSKSAANGMIYQSITSSGIQTLSVYAKKGTNSWMQIYAVGSSNVRAYYNLGDGTLGAYALNIIDRNIENIGSGWYRCSVTFNSSITNVRIFVSDGSNDDTGTSGNIYIQDAQLNQGLVAYPYLETTAAPAYGGITANQPRLNYTGDCPSLFVEESRTNSVTQSEYLTGQKSVITYNNQISPEGLENALKQTGDGSVPYFYIDTRPTLPSSGTYNVSIFVKKGTTDWFRIRVRDLDTFYYANFNITSKVIGQHNSTTTPQIVDYPNDWKRISMTFETTTDLSAQFNIAPMDGDEDEVFPDTSLEYAYFYGLQCEKGSYPSSYIPTYGSAQTRAAETLTATKTLPSEGTLYINVGGTTQPKLSVLGEFFNASATENKVAIAYSATALKISHNGSIVVDKTGTYDVSSLTEIDLGHDGGTDQSDTSIGEFITFGSFLTTTELNALTQ
;
A
#
# COMPACT_ATOMS: atom_id res chain seq x y z
N MET A 1 9.08 27.59 -12.82
CA MET A 1 9.96 27.77 -11.65
C MET A 1 9.92 29.23 -11.31
N ALA A 2 9.30 29.62 -10.21
CA ALA A 2 9.44 30.97 -9.68
C ALA A 2 10.93 31.15 -9.35
N GLN A 3 11.54 32.17 -9.87
CA GLN A 3 12.94 32.49 -9.65
C GLN A 3 13.06 32.92 -8.18
N PHE A 4 13.62 32.05 -7.31
CA PHE A 4 13.95 32.44 -5.94
C PHE A 4 14.99 33.56 -6.01
N PRO A 5 14.65 34.78 -5.57
CA PRO A 5 15.56 35.91 -5.67
C PRO A 5 16.82 35.80 -4.79
N LEU A 6 16.90 34.71 -3.98
CA LEU A 6 17.94 34.46 -2.98
C LEU A 6 18.77 33.21 -3.28
N ILE A 7 18.77 32.70 -4.51
CA ILE A 7 19.41 31.42 -4.86
C ILE A 7 20.91 31.39 -4.52
N ASP A 8 21.59 32.52 -4.63
CA ASP A 8 23.03 32.63 -4.32
C ASP A 8 23.34 32.52 -2.81
N GLN A 9 22.34 32.59 -1.95
CA GLN A 9 22.44 32.47 -0.49
C GLN A 9 22.06 31.08 0.02
N VAL A 10 21.59 30.19 -0.87
CA VAL A 10 21.17 28.82 -0.50
C VAL A 10 22.39 27.99 -0.14
N SER A 11 22.39 27.43 1.07
CA SER A 11 23.45 26.55 1.55
C SER A 11 23.07 25.06 1.55
N LEU A 12 21.76 24.75 1.56
CA LEU A 12 21.21 23.42 1.35
C LEU A 12 19.84 23.54 0.69
N ALA A 13 19.54 22.68 -0.27
CA ALA A 13 18.22 22.54 -0.86
C ALA A 13 17.88 21.05 -1.03
N MET A 14 16.84 20.58 -0.37
CA MET A 14 16.21 19.29 -0.58
C MET A 14 14.82 19.54 -1.16
N ILE A 15 14.64 19.15 -2.41
CA ILE A 15 13.37 19.18 -3.14
C ILE A 15 13.08 17.72 -3.50
N PRO A 16 11.96 17.11 -3.06
CA PRO A 16 11.68 15.72 -3.35
C PRO A 16 11.63 15.42 -4.84
N GLY A 17 12.53 14.59 -5.33
CA GLY A 17 12.63 14.29 -6.76
C GLY A 17 13.67 13.19 -7.05
N ALA A 18 14.65 13.00 -6.17
CA ALA A 18 15.65 11.96 -6.31
C ALA A 18 15.92 11.26 -4.98
N TYR A 19 15.85 9.93 -5.00
CA TYR A 19 16.09 9.10 -3.83
C TYR A 19 16.63 7.72 -4.23
N LYS A 20 17.13 7.00 -3.25
CA LYS A 20 17.39 5.55 -3.28
C LYS A 20 17.07 4.98 -1.91
N GLU A 21 17.24 3.68 -1.74
CA GLU A 21 17.13 3.04 -0.44
C GLU A 21 17.97 3.76 0.61
N SER A 22 17.37 4.09 1.74
CA SER A 22 17.95 4.80 2.89
C SER A 22 18.43 6.23 2.63
N LYS A 23 18.11 6.85 1.48
CA LYS A 23 18.64 8.17 1.13
C LYS A 23 17.68 9.02 0.31
N VAL A 24 17.61 10.32 0.66
CA VAL A 24 17.01 11.37 -0.17
C VAL A 24 18.12 12.35 -0.56
N TYR A 25 18.28 12.59 -1.85
CA TYR A 25 19.33 13.46 -2.36
C TYR A 25 18.96 14.93 -2.25
N SER A 26 19.92 15.75 -1.80
CA SER A 26 19.82 17.21 -1.91
C SER A 26 20.24 17.67 -3.32
N GLN A 27 19.65 18.77 -3.81
CA GLN A 27 20.12 19.45 -5.02
C GLN A 27 21.34 20.34 -4.73
N LEU A 28 21.42 20.84 -3.50
CA LEU A 28 22.55 21.62 -3.00
C LEU A 28 22.89 21.18 -1.56
N PRO A 29 24.15 21.06 -1.21
CA PRO A 29 25.33 21.05 -2.08
C PRO A 29 25.35 19.80 -2.98
N THR A 30 26.00 19.89 -4.13
CA THR A 30 26.03 18.80 -5.15
C THR A 30 27.04 17.69 -4.83
N ASP A 31 27.82 17.83 -3.77
CA ASP A 31 28.82 16.85 -3.32
C ASP A 31 28.24 15.75 -2.41
N GLY A 32 26.92 15.79 -2.15
CA GLY A 32 26.22 14.84 -1.29
C GLY A 32 26.29 15.14 0.20
N SER A 33 26.98 16.21 0.63
CA SER A 33 27.09 16.59 2.05
C SER A 33 25.78 17.15 2.64
N GLY A 34 24.77 17.39 1.80
CA GLY A 34 23.44 17.81 2.18
C GLY A 34 22.38 16.72 2.07
N ASP A 35 22.76 15.48 1.72
CA ASP A 35 21.83 14.39 1.56
C ASP A 35 21.24 13.95 2.90
N PHE A 36 19.95 13.56 2.87
CA PHE A 36 19.24 13.06 4.03
C PHE A 36 19.29 11.54 4.10
N THR A 37 19.45 11.03 5.31
CA THR A 37 19.28 9.61 5.64
C THR A 37 17.80 9.36 5.93
N PHE A 38 17.21 8.38 5.23
CA PHE A 38 15.84 7.92 5.45
C PHE A 38 15.85 6.53 6.09
N SER A 39 14.97 6.29 7.06
CA SER A 39 14.79 4.99 7.69
C SER A 39 13.30 4.66 7.89
N ARG A 40 12.93 3.44 7.51
CA ARG A 40 11.70 2.73 7.87
C ARG A 40 12.00 1.24 7.87
N GLY A 41 12.10 0.61 9.00
CA GLY A 41 12.51 -0.80 9.14
C GLY A 41 11.52 -1.84 8.61
N THR A 42 10.43 -1.43 7.91
CA THR A 42 9.38 -2.33 7.39
C THR A 42 9.04 -2.00 5.93
N ASP A 43 8.48 -2.99 5.21
CA ASP A 43 8.02 -2.92 3.82
C ASP A 43 6.49 -2.76 3.67
N ASN A 44 5.76 -2.60 4.78
CA ASN A 44 4.30 -2.49 4.83
C ASN A 44 3.78 -1.06 4.56
N ALA A 45 4.50 -0.26 3.78
CA ALA A 45 4.11 1.10 3.47
C ALA A 45 3.53 1.20 2.06
N THR A 46 2.70 2.23 1.85
CA THR A 46 2.16 2.57 0.54
C THR A 46 2.39 4.05 0.23
N ARG A 47 2.34 4.40 -1.04
CA ARG A 47 2.30 5.79 -1.52
C ARG A 47 1.29 5.91 -2.67
N VAL A 48 0.99 7.12 -3.06
CA VAL A 48 0.34 7.40 -4.35
C VAL A 48 1.45 7.70 -5.36
N ASN A 49 1.56 6.89 -6.43
CA ASN A 49 2.58 7.02 -7.46
C ASN A 49 2.27 8.13 -8.49
N GLU A 50 3.09 8.26 -9.52
CA GLU A 50 2.93 9.27 -10.59
C GLU A 50 1.61 9.13 -11.37
N GLU A 51 1.12 7.90 -11.52
CA GLU A 51 -0.17 7.60 -12.14
C GLU A 51 -1.36 7.85 -11.20
N ARG A 52 -1.10 8.38 -10.01
CA ARG A 52 -2.09 8.61 -8.93
C ARG A 52 -2.66 7.31 -8.33
N LEU A 53 -2.03 6.17 -8.56
CA LEU A 53 -2.44 4.87 -8.02
C LEU A 53 -1.72 4.58 -6.70
N ILE A 54 -2.35 3.77 -5.84
CA ILE A 54 -1.68 3.25 -4.65
C ILE A 54 -0.61 2.26 -5.09
N GLU A 55 0.63 2.52 -4.72
CA GLU A 55 1.74 1.58 -4.87
C GLU A 55 2.10 1.01 -3.49
N LYS A 56 2.24 -0.30 -3.40
CA LYS A 56 2.65 -1.03 -2.20
C LYS A 56 3.82 -1.98 -2.48
N GLY A 57 4.44 -2.49 -1.42
CA GLY A 57 5.41 -3.59 -1.55
C GLY A 57 4.74 -4.90 -1.95
N TYR A 58 5.46 -5.72 -2.69
CA TYR A 58 5.10 -7.10 -3.02
C TYR A 58 6.36 -7.96 -3.14
N GLU A 59 6.20 -9.27 -3.15
CA GLU A 59 7.33 -10.20 -3.14
C GLU A 59 7.16 -11.36 -4.11
N ASN A 60 8.26 -12.06 -4.38
CA ASN A 60 8.25 -13.44 -4.86
C ASN A 60 8.94 -14.32 -3.83
N LEU A 61 8.20 -15.20 -3.21
CA LEU A 61 8.68 -16.10 -2.15
C LEU A 61 9.33 -17.38 -2.68
N LEU A 62 9.12 -17.75 -3.95
CA LEU A 62 9.77 -18.90 -4.56
C LEU A 62 11.25 -18.59 -4.81
N LEU A 63 12.13 -19.51 -4.50
CA LEU A 63 13.56 -19.39 -4.77
C LEU A 63 13.88 -19.91 -6.18
N GLN A 64 14.91 -19.32 -6.82
CA GLN A 64 15.32 -19.74 -8.16
C GLN A 64 14.12 -19.82 -9.11
N SER A 65 13.36 -18.75 -9.16
CA SER A 65 12.01 -18.70 -9.74
C SER A 65 11.97 -18.95 -11.26
N ASN A 66 13.13 -18.82 -11.92
CA ASN A 66 13.32 -19.22 -13.32
C ASN A 66 14.52 -20.16 -13.52
N SER A 67 15.05 -20.83 -12.46
CA SER A 67 16.13 -21.84 -12.55
C SER A 67 15.61 -23.17 -12.03
N PHE A 68 14.83 -23.87 -12.86
CA PHE A 68 14.09 -25.07 -12.46
C PHE A 68 14.96 -26.30 -12.24
N ASP A 69 16.26 -26.26 -12.54
CA ASP A 69 17.26 -27.32 -12.35
C ASP A 69 18.03 -27.25 -11.02
N THR A 70 17.66 -26.34 -10.13
CA THR A 70 18.40 -26.06 -8.88
C THR A 70 17.66 -26.55 -7.63
N VAL A 71 16.79 -25.73 -7.06
CA VAL A 71 16.04 -26.03 -5.81
C VAL A 71 14.66 -26.67 -6.08
N TRP A 72 14.28 -26.77 -7.33
CA TRP A 72 13.07 -27.46 -7.72
C TRP A 72 13.34 -28.96 -7.82
N THR A 73 12.38 -29.76 -7.42
CA THR A 73 12.50 -31.22 -7.40
C THR A 73 11.60 -31.83 -8.46
N ASN A 74 12.17 -32.67 -9.30
CA ASN A 74 11.44 -33.45 -10.29
C ASN A 74 10.77 -34.68 -9.68
N SER A 75 9.56 -34.98 -10.13
CA SER A 75 8.86 -36.23 -9.90
C SER A 75 8.21 -36.68 -11.19
N ASN A 76 8.73 -37.75 -11.77
CA ASN A 76 8.30 -38.26 -13.09
C ASN A 76 8.40 -37.21 -14.22
N THR A 77 9.35 -36.28 -14.10
CA THR A 77 9.65 -35.28 -15.13
C THR A 77 11.15 -35.07 -15.25
N THR A 78 11.54 -34.46 -16.36
CA THR A 78 12.85 -33.85 -16.57
C THR A 78 12.67 -32.44 -17.12
N GLU A 79 13.52 -31.52 -16.71
CA GLU A 79 13.58 -30.15 -17.21
C GLU A 79 14.75 -29.98 -18.19
N THR A 80 14.58 -29.12 -19.21
CA THR A 80 15.63 -28.75 -20.14
C THR A 80 15.56 -27.24 -20.40
N GLY A 81 16.54 -26.50 -19.91
CA GLY A 81 16.66 -25.05 -20.12
C GLY A 81 17.04 -24.68 -21.56
N GLY A 82 17.22 -23.37 -21.79
CA GLY A 82 17.64 -22.85 -23.09
C GLY A 82 16.56 -22.88 -24.17
N GLN A 83 15.28 -22.88 -23.79
CA GLN A 83 14.15 -22.87 -24.70
C GLN A 83 13.72 -21.45 -25.05
N ALA A 84 13.14 -21.28 -26.25
CA ALA A 84 12.59 -19.97 -26.65
C ALA A 84 11.55 -19.48 -25.66
N ASP A 85 11.77 -18.29 -25.12
CA ASP A 85 10.99 -17.70 -24.02
C ASP A 85 9.88 -16.75 -24.51
N LYS A 86 9.15 -16.17 -23.55
CA LYS A 86 8.05 -15.22 -23.80
C LYS A 86 8.54 -13.84 -24.27
N ASP A 87 9.80 -13.50 -23.99
CA ASP A 87 10.39 -12.17 -24.23
C ASP A 87 11.28 -12.15 -25.49
N GLY A 88 11.43 -13.29 -26.19
CA GLY A 88 12.22 -13.44 -27.42
C GLY A 88 13.67 -13.85 -27.19
N GLY A 89 14.01 -14.26 -25.97
CA GLY A 89 15.28 -14.87 -25.57
C GLY A 89 15.21 -16.40 -25.56
N THR A 90 15.97 -17.00 -24.63
CA THR A 90 16.10 -18.46 -24.48
C THR A 90 16.06 -18.90 -23.00
N ASP A 91 15.36 -18.18 -22.14
CA ASP A 91 15.34 -18.43 -20.69
C ASP A 91 14.17 -19.34 -20.24
N ALA A 92 13.38 -19.87 -21.18
CA ALA A 92 12.32 -20.82 -20.86
C ALA A 92 12.86 -22.25 -20.67
N TRP A 93 12.04 -23.09 -20.06
CA TRP A 93 12.32 -24.48 -19.74
C TRP A 93 11.28 -25.41 -20.33
N LEU A 94 11.73 -26.49 -20.93
CA LEU A 94 10.88 -27.61 -21.37
C LEU A 94 10.74 -28.58 -20.20
N LEU A 95 9.53 -28.75 -19.67
CA LEU A 95 9.20 -29.75 -18.64
C LEU A 95 8.61 -30.99 -19.34
N SER A 96 9.33 -32.08 -19.35
CA SER A 96 8.97 -33.33 -20.01
C SER A 96 8.56 -34.41 -19.03
N LYS A 97 7.36 -34.98 -19.20
CA LYS A 97 6.77 -36.04 -18.40
C LYS A 97 7.24 -37.41 -18.84
N SER A 98 7.63 -38.28 -17.90
CA SER A 98 8.11 -39.64 -18.14
C SER A 98 7.24 -40.74 -17.52
N ALA A 99 6.29 -40.37 -16.65
CA ALA A 99 5.29 -41.27 -16.05
C ALA A 99 4.06 -40.45 -15.60
N ALA A 100 3.01 -41.16 -15.20
CA ALA A 100 1.81 -40.54 -14.63
C ALA A 100 2.15 -39.62 -13.44
N ASN A 101 1.36 -38.55 -13.26
CA ASN A 101 1.57 -37.51 -12.26
C ASN A 101 2.94 -36.81 -12.37
N GLY A 102 3.43 -36.57 -13.61
CA GLY A 102 4.67 -35.86 -13.85
C GLY A 102 4.59 -34.39 -13.42
N MET A 103 5.48 -33.96 -12.52
CA MET A 103 5.49 -32.62 -11.96
C MET A 103 6.90 -32.17 -11.55
N ILE A 104 7.04 -30.87 -11.41
CA ILE A 104 8.14 -30.24 -10.67
C ILE A 104 7.58 -29.50 -9.48
N TYR A 105 8.31 -29.48 -8.35
CA TYR A 105 7.83 -28.82 -7.14
C TYR A 105 8.93 -28.16 -6.32
N GLN A 106 8.53 -27.18 -5.52
CA GLN A 106 9.39 -26.54 -4.52
C GLN A 106 8.75 -26.58 -3.15
N SER A 107 9.52 -26.96 -2.11
CA SER A 107 9.10 -26.90 -0.72
C SER A 107 9.17 -25.45 -0.24
N ILE A 108 8.07 -24.95 0.29
CA ILE A 108 7.93 -23.59 0.83
C ILE A 108 6.84 -23.59 1.89
N THR A 109 7.06 -22.89 3.01
CA THR A 109 6.03 -22.66 4.03
C THR A 109 5.56 -21.22 3.93
N SER A 110 4.27 -21.04 3.66
CA SER A 110 3.61 -19.75 3.59
C SER A 110 2.16 -19.87 4.03
N SER A 111 1.49 -18.78 4.38
CA SER A 111 0.10 -18.78 4.85
C SER A 111 -0.61 -17.46 4.55
N GLY A 112 -1.94 -17.47 4.66
CA GLY A 112 -2.78 -16.31 4.38
C GLY A 112 -3.29 -16.29 2.95
N ILE A 113 -3.66 -15.10 2.48
CA ILE A 113 -4.09 -14.86 1.12
C ILE A 113 -2.86 -14.76 0.21
N GLN A 114 -2.77 -15.64 -0.77
CA GLN A 114 -1.61 -15.73 -1.66
C GLN A 114 -2.05 -16.10 -3.08
N THR A 115 -1.24 -15.65 -4.03
CA THR A 115 -1.41 -15.96 -5.46
C THR A 115 -0.14 -16.65 -5.98
N LEU A 116 -0.33 -17.86 -6.53
CA LEU A 116 0.72 -18.61 -7.21
C LEU A 116 0.52 -18.45 -8.73
N SER A 117 1.56 -18.02 -9.44
CA SER A 117 1.54 -17.84 -10.89
C SER A 117 2.76 -18.44 -11.56
N VAL A 118 2.61 -18.84 -12.82
CA VAL A 118 3.69 -19.28 -13.69
C VAL A 118 3.35 -18.94 -15.13
N TYR A 119 4.34 -18.59 -15.92
CA TYR A 119 4.18 -18.47 -17.37
C TYR A 119 4.36 -19.86 -17.99
N ALA A 120 3.43 -20.22 -18.88
CA ALA A 120 3.45 -21.51 -19.51
C ALA A 120 3.00 -21.43 -20.99
N LYS A 121 3.51 -22.36 -21.78
CA LYS A 121 3.15 -22.51 -23.19
C LYS A 121 2.98 -23.99 -23.52
N LYS A 122 2.02 -24.26 -24.40
CA LYS A 122 1.78 -25.59 -24.94
C LYS A 122 3.04 -26.16 -25.57
N GLY A 123 3.36 -27.40 -25.23
CA GLY A 123 4.29 -28.27 -25.93
C GLY A 123 3.52 -29.33 -26.72
N THR A 124 3.81 -30.60 -26.47
CA THR A 124 2.99 -31.72 -26.97
C THR A 124 1.70 -31.87 -26.16
N ASN A 125 1.71 -31.51 -24.88
CA ASN A 125 0.52 -31.40 -24.02
C ASN A 125 -0.06 -30.00 -24.08
N SER A 126 -1.39 -29.90 -24.06
CA SER A 126 -2.12 -28.64 -24.05
C SER A 126 -2.55 -28.21 -22.63
N TRP A 127 -2.38 -29.07 -21.64
CA TRP A 127 -2.85 -28.83 -20.29
C TRP A 127 -1.72 -28.77 -19.28
N MET A 128 -1.89 -27.93 -18.29
CA MET A 128 -1.07 -27.95 -17.07
C MET A 128 -1.95 -27.80 -15.83
N GLN A 129 -1.40 -28.19 -14.68
CA GLN A 129 -2.01 -27.94 -13.38
C GLN A 129 -1.04 -27.17 -12.48
N ILE A 130 -1.55 -26.15 -11.81
CA ILE A 130 -0.91 -25.55 -10.64
C ILE A 130 -1.53 -26.17 -9.38
N TYR A 131 -0.66 -26.58 -8.43
CA TYR A 131 -1.11 -27.22 -7.20
C TYR A 131 -0.28 -26.73 -6.02
N ALA A 132 -0.93 -26.24 -4.95
CA ALA A 132 -0.31 -25.94 -3.67
C ALA A 132 -0.82 -26.93 -2.62
N VAL A 133 0.11 -27.57 -1.92
CA VAL A 133 -0.17 -28.56 -0.88
C VAL A 133 -0.14 -27.88 0.48
N GLY A 134 -1.18 -28.08 1.28
CA GLY A 134 -1.25 -27.46 2.59
C GLY A 134 -2.44 -27.92 3.41
N SER A 135 -2.88 -27.08 4.35
CA SER A 135 -4.04 -27.34 5.20
C SER A 135 -5.33 -27.56 4.39
N SER A 136 -5.44 -26.87 3.28
CA SER A 136 -6.43 -27.10 2.22
C SER A 136 -5.69 -27.17 0.90
N ASN A 137 -5.72 -28.31 0.23
CA ASN A 137 -5.06 -28.47 -1.04
C ASN A 137 -5.73 -27.61 -2.12
N VAL A 138 -4.92 -26.84 -2.84
CA VAL A 138 -5.32 -25.93 -3.92
C VAL A 138 -4.87 -26.51 -5.23
N ARG A 139 -5.75 -26.62 -6.22
CA ARG A 139 -5.38 -27.04 -7.57
C ARG A 139 -6.26 -26.39 -8.63
N ALA A 140 -5.65 -26.01 -9.73
CA ALA A 140 -6.34 -25.46 -10.88
C ALA A 140 -5.68 -25.95 -12.18
N TYR A 141 -6.49 -26.31 -13.17
CA TYR A 141 -6.06 -26.75 -14.49
C TYR A 141 -6.24 -25.64 -15.52
N TYR A 142 -5.29 -25.57 -16.47
CA TYR A 142 -5.24 -24.53 -17.50
C TYR A 142 -5.01 -25.17 -18.86
N ASN A 143 -5.79 -24.77 -19.86
CA ASN A 143 -5.62 -25.19 -21.24
C ASN A 143 -4.72 -24.19 -21.98
N LEU A 144 -3.48 -24.55 -22.20
CA LEU A 144 -2.48 -23.76 -22.95
C LEU A 144 -2.69 -23.82 -24.47
N GLY A 145 -3.65 -24.61 -24.93
CA GLY A 145 -3.98 -24.72 -26.36
C GLY A 145 -4.90 -23.62 -26.86
N ASP A 146 -5.84 -23.18 -26.01
CA ASP A 146 -6.87 -22.22 -26.36
C ASP A 146 -7.08 -21.11 -25.29
N GLY A 147 -6.33 -21.15 -24.17
CA GLY A 147 -6.44 -20.16 -23.11
C GLY A 147 -7.69 -20.31 -22.25
N THR A 148 -8.22 -21.51 -22.07
CA THR A 148 -9.41 -21.74 -21.24
C THR A 148 -9.06 -22.33 -19.88
N LEU A 149 -9.93 -22.03 -18.89
CA LEU A 149 -9.83 -22.56 -17.54
C LEU A 149 -10.42 -23.97 -17.46
N GLY A 150 -9.71 -24.90 -16.80
CA GLY A 150 -10.14 -26.28 -16.57
C GLY A 150 -10.80 -26.50 -15.21
N ALA A 151 -10.75 -27.72 -14.69
CA ALA A 151 -11.22 -28.09 -13.36
C ALA A 151 -10.44 -27.38 -12.24
N TYR A 152 -11.00 -27.30 -11.04
CA TYR A 152 -10.37 -26.70 -9.88
C TYR A 152 -10.91 -27.25 -8.56
N ALA A 153 -10.19 -27.06 -7.47
CA ALA A 153 -10.67 -27.33 -6.13
C ALA A 153 -11.57 -26.19 -5.62
N LEU A 154 -12.59 -26.53 -4.82
CA LEU A 154 -13.59 -25.56 -4.36
C LEU A 154 -13.05 -24.53 -3.33
N ASN A 155 -11.83 -24.70 -2.85
CA ASN A 155 -11.18 -23.84 -1.85
C ASN A 155 -10.28 -22.73 -2.45
N ILE A 156 -10.42 -22.43 -3.72
CA ILE A 156 -9.75 -21.30 -4.35
C ILE A 156 -10.64 -20.05 -4.31
N ILE A 157 -9.99 -18.87 -4.26
CA ILE A 157 -10.65 -17.57 -4.30
C ILE A 157 -10.87 -17.16 -5.75
N ASP A 158 -9.79 -17.26 -6.56
CA ASP A 158 -9.80 -16.88 -7.97
C ASP A 158 -8.74 -17.66 -8.76
N ARG A 159 -8.87 -17.64 -10.07
CA ARG A 159 -7.91 -18.20 -11.03
C ARG A 159 -7.99 -17.47 -12.34
N ASN A 160 -6.85 -17.24 -12.96
CA ASN A 160 -6.76 -16.52 -14.22
C ASN A 160 -5.82 -17.22 -15.21
N ILE A 161 -6.10 -17.09 -16.50
CA ILE A 161 -5.23 -17.46 -17.61
C ILE A 161 -5.16 -16.27 -18.56
N GLU A 162 -4.07 -15.53 -18.52
CA GLU A 162 -3.83 -14.33 -19.30
C GLU A 162 -2.98 -14.65 -20.54
N ASN A 163 -3.48 -14.31 -21.72
CA ASN A 163 -2.72 -14.48 -22.96
C ASN A 163 -1.73 -13.32 -23.12
N ILE A 164 -0.44 -13.61 -23.06
CA ILE A 164 0.64 -12.63 -23.21
C ILE A 164 1.28 -12.64 -24.61
N GLY A 165 0.74 -13.42 -25.54
CA GLY A 165 1.22 -13.49 -26.92
C GLY A 165 2.15 -14.69 -27.20
N SER A 166 2.44 -14.93 -28.46
CA SER A 166 3.35 -16.00 -28.93
C SER A 166 3.02 -17.42 -28.43
N GLY A 167 1.76 -17.65 -28.01
CA GLY A 167 1.29 -18.90 -27.40
C GLY A 167 1.64 -19.08 -25.94
N TRP A 168 2.17 -18.07 -25.29
CA TRP A 168 2.43 -18.03 -23.87
C TRP A 168 1.21 -17.50 -23.10
N TYR A 169 1.00 -18.05 -21.91
CA TYR A 169 -0.02 -17.64 -20.95
C TYR A 169 0.59 -17.45 -19.58
N ARG A 170 0.15 -16.43 -18.85
CA ARG A 170 0.35 -16.35 -17.42
C ARG A 170 -0.82 -17.02 -16.71
N CYS A 171 -0.57 -18.12 -16.04
CA CYS A 171 -1.57 -18.89 -15.30
C CYS A 171 -1.43 -18.60 -13.82
N SER A 172 -2.53 -18.26 -13.13
CA SER A 172 -2.49 -17.95 -11.70
C SER A 172 -3.68 -18.52 -10.95
N VAL A 173 -3.45 -18.85 -9.65
CA VAL A 173 -4.49 -19.27 -8.71
C VAL A 173 -4.31 -18.54 -7.39
N THR A 174 -5.40 -17.96 -6.88
CA THR A 174 -5.47 -17.24 -5.60
C THR A 174 -6.23 -18.07 -4.57
N PHE A 175 -5.69 -18.13 -3.37
CA PHE A 175 -6.23 -18.97 -2.30
C PHE A 175 -5.90 -18.41 -0.91
N ASN A 176 -6.63 -18.90 0.11
CA ASN A 176 -6.36 -18.66 1.53
C ASN A 176 -6.05 -19.99 2.22
N SER A 177 -4.79 -20.32 2.39
CA SER A 177 -4.35 -21.58 3.00
C SER A 177 -2.91 -21.46 3.51
N SER A 178 -2.60 -22.23 4.56
CA SER A 178 -1.19 -22.53 4.90
C SER A 178 -0.70 -23.65 3.99
N ILE A 179 0.42 -23.44 3.30
CA ILE A 179 1.00 -24.37 2.34
C ILE A 179 2.39 -24.83 2.78
N THR A 180 2.80 -26.00 2.29
CA THR A 180 4.11 -26.63 2.54
C THR A 180 4.91 -26.84 1.25
N ASN A 181 4.27 -26.86 0.10
CA ASN A 181 4.93 -26.86 -1.20
C ASN A 181 4.01 -26.39 -2.33
N VAL A 182 4.62 -25.98 -3.44
CA VAL A 182 3.95 -25.66 -4.70
C VAL A 182 4.42 -26.60 -5.79
N ARG A 183 3.53 -26.94 -6.73
CA ARG A 183 3.76 -27.93 -7.80
C ARG A 183 3.24 -27.44 -9.14
N ILE A 184 3.96 -27.77 -10.21
CA ILE A 184 3.57 -27.52 -11.60
C ILE A 184 3.54 -28.89 -12.30
N PHE A 185 2.39 -29.30 -12.81
CA PHE A 185 2.20 -30.59 -13.47
C PHE A 185 2.12 -30.43 -14.99
N VAL A 186 2.64 -31.42 -15.71
CA VAL A 186 2.31 -31.67 -17.12
C VAL A 186 1.05 -32.52 -17.16
N SER A 187 -0.08 -31.92 -17.49
CA SER A 187 -1.40 -32.56 -17.49
C SER A 187 -1.82 -33.02 -18.89
N ASP A 188 -2.66 -34.04 -18.94
CA ASP A 188 -3.15 -34.64 -20.21
C ASP A 188 -4.51 -34.04 -20.59
N GLY A 189 -5.25 -33.52 -19.59
CA GLY A 189 -6.56 -32.94 -19.74
C GLY A 189 -6.98 -32.16 -18.53
N SER A 190 -8.19 -31.64 -18.55
CA SER A 190 -8.83 -31.02 -17.38
C SER A 190 -9.13 -32.11 -16.33
N ASN A 191 -8.44 -32.04 -15.16
CA ASN A 191 -8.48 -33.05 -14.09
C ASN A 191 -7.91 -34.42 -14.51
N ASP A 192 -6.91 -34.42 -15.40
CA ASP A 192 -6.26 -35.66 -15.85
C ASP A 192 -4.73 -35.49 -15.91
N ASP A 193 -4.04 -36.28 -15.07
CA ASP A 193 -2.57 -36.34 -14.97
C ASP A 193 -2.05 -37.78 -15.22
N THR A 194 -2.87 -38.67 -15.78
CA THR A 194 -2.62 -40.12 -15.86
C THR A 194 -1.73 -40.56 -17.02
N GLY A 195 -1.59 -39.76 -18.08
CA GLY A 195 -0.70 -40.02 -19.19
C GLY A 195 0.77 -40.15 -18.76
N THR A 196 1.56 -40.83 -19.55
CA THR A 196 2.94 -41.20 -19.19
C THR A 196 4.01 -40.49 -20.03
N SER A 197 3.61 -39.56 -20.89
CA SER A 197 4.52 -38.81 -21.77
C SER A 197 3.94 -37.43 -22.11
N GLY A 198 4.77 -36.60 -22.73
CA GLY A 198 4.41 -35.26 -23.18
C GLY A 198 5.17 -34.16 -22.44
N ASN A 199 4.99 -32.93 -22.88
CA ASN A 199 5.71 -31.80 -22.33
C ASN A 199 4.92 -30.49 -22.47
N ILE A 200 5.34 -29.51 -21.66
CA ILE A 200 4.96 -28.09 -21.72
C ILE A 200 6.20 -27.23 -21.57
N TYR A 201 6.13 -25.96 -21.98
CA TYR A 201 7.14 -24.96 -21.61
C TYR A 201 6.69 -24.19 -20.40
N ILE A 202 7.64 -23.87 -19.49
CA ILE A 202 7.41 -23.07 -18.30
C ILE A 202 8.48 -21.99 -18.15
N GLN A 203 8.13 -20.90 -17.46
CA GLN A 203 9.02 -19.79 -17.17
C GLN A 203 8.47 -18.99 -15.98
N ASP A 204 9.34 -18.34 -15.18
CA ASP A 204 8.99 -17.29 -14.25
C ASP A 204 7.85 -17.65 -13.25
N ALA A 205 8.13 -18.59 -12.35
CA ALA A 205 7.19 -18.93 -11.27
C ALA A 205 7.22 -17.90 -10.14
N GLN A 206 6.06 -17.54 -9.60
CA GLN A 206 5.94 -16.59 -8.51
C GLN A 206 4.87 -16.99 -7.50
N LEU A 207 5.20 -16.85 -6.21
CA LEU A 207 4.27 -16.89 -5.10
C LEU A 207 4.34 -15.56 -4.36
N ASN A 208 3.26 -14.80 -4.36
CA ASN A 208 3.16 -13.54 -3.65
C ASN A 208 1.94 -13.52 -2.71
N GLN A 209 1.98 -12.70 -1.67
CA GLN A 209 0.79 -12.38 -0.88
C GLN A 209 -0.13 -11.45 -1.67
N GLY A 210 -1.45 -11.56 -1.42
CA GLY A 210 -2.47 -10.74 -2.09
C GLY A 210 -3.38 -11.52 -3.02
N LEU A 211 -4.36 -10.81 -3.57
CA LEU A 211 -5.48 -11.36 -4.35
C LEU A 211 -5.17 -11.56 -5.84
N VAL A 212 -4.04 -11.05 -6.33
CA VAL A 212 -3.64 -11.11 -7.74
C VAL A 212 -2.16 -11.44 -7.90
N ALA A 213 -1.77 -11.93 -9.06
CA ALA A 213 -0.37 -12.07 -9.43
C ALA A 213 0.23 -10.70 -9.76
N TYR A 214 1.15 -10.21 -8.91
CA TYR A 214 1.92 -8.98 -9.14
C TYR A 214 2.92 -9.14 -10.29
N PRO A 215 3.49 -8.04 -10.83
CA PRO A 215 4.58 -8.15 -11.81
C PRO A 215 5.65 -9.13 -11.35
N TYR A 216 6.19 -9.89 -12.28
CA TYR A 216 7.17 -10.92 -11.96
C TYR A 216 8.44 -10.32 -11.37
N LEU A 217 8.91 -10.91 -10.27
CA LEU A 217 10.19 -10.64 -9.65
C LEU A 217 11.06 -11.89 -9.74
N GLU A 218 12.18 -11.79 -10.44
CA GLU A 218 13.15 -12.87 -10.48
C GLU A 218 13.79 -13.07 -9.10
N THR A 219 13.90 -14.33 -8.69
CA THR A 219 14.58 -14.71 -7.45
C THR A 219 15.74 -15.63 -7.74
N THR A 220 16.77 -15.54 -6.89
CA THR A 220 17.88 -16.49 -6.85
C THR A 220 17.86 -17.29 -5.55
N ALA A 221 18.86 -17.15 -4.68
CA ALA A 221 18.96 -17.88 -3.40
C ALA A 221 18.11 -17.26 -2.26
N ALA A 222 17.42 -16.15 -2.50
CA ALA A 222 16.57 -15.46 -1.54
C ALA A 222 15.29 -14.96 -2.22
N PRO A 223 14.20 -14.73 -1.47
CA PRO A 223 13.02 -14.01 -1.95
C PRO A 223 13.39 -12.64 -2.52
N ALA A 224 12.63 -12.17 -3.51
CA ALA A 224 12.77 -10.83 -4.07
C ALA A 224 11.59 -9.96 -3.66
N TYR A 225 11.85 -8.66 -3.50
CA TYR A 225 10.86 -7.66 -3.11
C TYR A 225 10.84 -6.53 -4.15
N GLY A 226 9.65 -6.05 -4.47
CA GLY A 226 9.41 -4.97 -5.42
C GLY A 226 8.41 -3.95 -4.89
N GLY A 227 8.15 -2.88 -5.65
CA GLY A 227 7.31 -1.78 -5.20
C GLY A 227 7.97 -1.01 -4.04
N ILE A 228 7.21 -0.67 -3.00
CA ILE A 228 7.72 0.06 -1.84
C ILE A 228 8.36 -0.91 -0.85
N THR A 229 9.68 -1.01 -0.87
CA THR A 229 10.46 -1.85 0.05
C THR A 229 10.86 -1.11 1.33
N ALA A 230 11.42 -1.85 2.31
CA ALA A 230 11.96 -1.27 3.54
C ALA A 230 13.01 -0.18 3.22
N ASN A 231 13.02 0.87 4.03
CA ASN A 231 13.93 2.02 3.88
C ASN A 231 13.86 2.76 2.53
N GLN A 232 12.88 2.49 1.69
CA GLN A 232 12.65 3.27 0.48
C GLN A 232 11.85 4.53 0.81
N PRO A 233 12.36 5.75 0.55
CA PRO A 233 11.62 6.99 0.69
C PRO A 233 10.34 6.98 -0.17
N ARG A 234 9.27 7.57 0.35
CA ARG A 234 7.98 7.61 -0.33
C ARG A 234 7.71 8.99 -0.94
N LEU A 235 7.95 9.14 -2.23
CA LEU A 235 7.43 10.28 -2.98
C LEU A 235 5.95 10.06 -3.28
N ASN A 236 5.11 10.95 -2.77
CA ASN A 236 3.67 10.89 -2.90
C ASN A 236 3.17 11.98 -3.86
N TYR A 237 2.35 11.57 -4.83
CA TYR A 237 1.89 12.39 -5.93
C TYR A 237 0.40 12.79 -5.80
N THR A 238 -0.11 13.02 -4.59
CA THR A 238 -1.49 13.49 -4.38
C THR A 238 -1.70 14.95 -4.77
N GLY A 239 -0.66 15.78 -4.70
CA GLY A 239 -0.65 17.20 -5.12
C GLY A 239 -0.13 17.40 -6.54
N ASP A 240 -0.01 18.66 -6.96
CA ASP A 240 0.53 19.04 -8.28
C ASP A 240 2.03 18.79 -8.40
N CYS A 241 2.75 18.78 -7.27
CA CYS A 241 4.15 18.42 -7.17
C CYS A 241 4.30 17.22 -6.21
N PRO A 242 5.31 16.35 -6.42
CA PRO A 242 5.59 15.28 -5.48
C PRO A 242 6.02 15.85 -4.13
N SER A 243 5.63 15.15 -3.07
CA SER A 243 6.06 15.44 -1.70
C SER A 243 6.63 14.19 -1.05
N LEU A 244 7.55 14.36 -0.13
CA LEU A 244 8.10 13.25 0.64
C LEU A 244 7.22 13.00 1.87
N PHE A 245 6.71 11.77 2.02
CA PHE A 245 5.96 11.37 3.20
C PHE A 245 6.90 10.89 4.30
N VAL A 246 6.64 11.39 5.52
CA VAL A 246 7.24 10.89 6.76
C VAL A 246 6.09 10.71 7.76
N GLU A 247 5.82 9.49 8.16
CA GLU A 247 4.68 9.13 8.99
C GLU A 247 5.12 8.40 10.27
N GLU A 248 4.34 8.56 11.33
CA GLU A 248 4.51 7.82 12.58
C GLU A 248 4.20 6.32 12.42
N SER A 249 4.61 5.52 13.39
CA SER A 249 4.28 4.09 13.41
C SER A 249 2.78 3.88 13.56
N ARG A 250 2.20 3.08 12.68
CA ARG A 250 0.79 2.69 12.71
C ARG A 250 0.61 1.20 12.45
N THR A 251 -0.39 0.62 13.09
CA THR A 251 -0.74 -0.80 12.91
C THR A 251 -2.16 -0.91 12.38
N ASN A 252 -2.34 -1.53 11.22
CA ASN A 252 -3.65 -1.96 10.77
C ASN A 252 -4.06 -3.23 11.55
N SER A 253 -5.04 -3.10 12.43
CA SER A 253 -5.55 -4.20 13.26
C SER A 253 -6.49 -5.15 12.50
N VAL A 254 -6.97 -4.78 11.31
CA VAL A 254 -7.73 -5.67 10.43
C VAL A 254 -6.76 -6.69 9.84
N THR A 255 -6.98 -7.97 10.06
CA THR A 255 -6.03 -9.02 9.63
C THR A 255 -6.13 -9.38 8.14
N GLN A 256 -7.24 -8.99 7.49
CA GLN A 256 -7.54 -9.26 6.07
C GLN A 256 -8.12 -7.99 5.44
N SER A 257 -7.25 -7.06 5.05
CA SER A 257 -7.70 -5.74 4.59
C SER A 257 -8.32 -5.74 3.19
N GLU A 258 -7.98 -6.69 2.34
CA GLU A 258 -8.46 -6.82 0.96
C GLU A 258 -9.41 -8.02 0.78
N TYR A 259 -9.26 -9.07 1.59
CA TYR A 259 -10.14 -10.23 1.59
C TYR A 259 -11.23 -10.07 2.64
N LEU A 260 -12.25 -9.30 2.30
CA LEU A 260 -13.35 -8.96 3.20
C LEU A 260 -14.52 -9.94 3.04
N THR A 261 -15.20 -10.24 4.12
CA THR A 261 -16.40 -11.08 4.14
C THR A 261 -17.66 -10.25 4.33
N GLY A 262 -18.74 -10.68 3.71
CA GLY A 262 -20.03 -9.99 3.79
C GLY A 262 -21.07 -10.80 4.55
N GLN A 263 -22.06 -10.08 5.06
CA GLN A 263 -23.28 -10.64 5.64
C GLN A 263 -24.47 -10.28 4.76
N LYS A 264 -25.39 -11.24 4.56
CA LYS A 264 -26.58 -11.04 3.72
C LYS A 264 -26.25 -10.63 2.29
N SER A 265 -25.17 -11.17 1.77
CA SER A 265 -24.61 -10.78 0.47
C SER A 265 -23.80 -11.89 -0.17
N VAL A 266 -23.62 -11.76 -1.48
CA VAL A 266 -22.65 -12.52 -2.28
C VAL A 266 -21.44 -11.64 -2.52
N ILE A 267 -20.25 -12.15 -2.21
CA ILE A 267 -18.97 -11.50 -2.49
C ILE A 267 -18.36 -12.11 -3.77
N THR A 268 -17.95 -11.25 -4.68
CA THR A 268 -17.14 -11.62 -5.85
C THR A 268 -15.81 -10.88 -5.75
N TYR A 269 -14.72 -11.63 -5.57
CA TYR A 269 -13.38 -11.07 -5.53
C TYR A 269 -12.87 -10.81 -6.94
N ASN A 270 -11.84 -9.96 -7.06
CA ASN A 270 -11.18 -9.61 -8.33
C ASN A 270 -12.19 -9.21 -9.42
N ASN A 271 -13.12 -8.32 -9.09
CA ASN A 271 -14.25 -7.94 -9.94
C ASN A 271 -14.24 -6.47 -10.36
N GLN A 272 -13.29 -5.70 -9.87
CA GLN A 272 -13.16 -4.27 -10.19
C GLN A 272 -11.71 -3.85 -10.05
N ILE A 273 -11.29 -2.93 -10.93
CA ILE A 273 -9.99 -2.25 -10.80
C ILE A 273 -9.99 -1.43 -9.51
N SER A 274 -9.05 -1.73 -8.62
CA SER A 274 -8.88 -1.10 -7.31
C SER A 274 -8.16 0.25 -7.41
N PRO A 275 -7.95 0.96 -6.31
CA PRO A 275 -7.07 2.12 -6.26
C PRO A 275 -5.59 1.84 -6.61
N GLU A 276 -5.16 0.57 -6.64
CA GLU A 276 -3.83 0.16 -7.12
C GLU A 276 -3.72 0.10 -8.65
N GLY A 277 -4.86 0.15 -9.36
CA GLY A 277 -4.89 -0.08 -10.80
C GLY A 277 -4.94 -1.56 -11.21
N LEU A 278 -5.07 -2.48 -10.24
CA LEU A 278 -5.19 -3.93 -10.45
C LEU A 278 -6.64 -4.39 -10.24
N GLU A 279 -7.04 -5.48 -10.90
CA GLU A 279 -8.39 -6.04 -10.74
C GLU A 279 -8.48 -6.90 -9.47
N ASN A 280 -8.27 -6.29 -8.29
CA ASN A 280 -8.25 -6.94 -6.98
C ASN A 280 -9.24 -6.35 -5.96
N ALA A 281 -10.15 -5.49 -6.38
CA ALA A 281 -11.25 -5.04 -5.53
C ALA A 281 -12.42 -6.02 -5.58
N LEU A 282 -13.15 -6.12 -4.48
CA LEU A 282 -14.33 -6.96 -4.37
C LEU A 282 -15.61 -6.22 -4.76
N LYS A 283 -16.57 -6.97 -5.32
CA LYS A 283 -17.96 -6.60 -5.47
C LYS A 283 -18.79 -7.30 -4.40
N GLN A 284 -19.58 -6.55 -3.67
CA GLN A 284 -20.60 -7.07 -2.76
C GLN A 284 -21.98 -6.81 -3.35
N THR A 285 -22.80 -7.87 -3.50
CA THR A 285 -24.20 -7.80 -3.96
C THR A 285 -25.08 -8.36 -2.87
N GLY A 286 -26.21 -7.72 -2.57
CA GLY A 286 -27.19 -8.25 -1.62
C GLY A 286 -27.73 -9.62 -2.08
N ASP A 287 -28.05 -10.49 -1.14
CA ASP A 287 -28.56 -11.86 -1.43
C ASP A 287 -30.09 -11.95 -1.55
N GLY A 288 -30.80 -10.81 -1.41
CA GLY A 288 -32.25 -10.72 -1.47
C GLY A 288 -32.97 -11.28 -0.23
N SER A 289 -32.25 -11.78 0.75
CA SER A 289 -32.86 -12.43 1.93
C SER A 289 -33.44 -11.45 2.95
N VAL A 290 -32.86 -10.24 3.01
CA VAL A 290 -33.27 -9.13 3.88
C VAL A 290 -32.98 -7.80 3.16
N PRO A 291 -33.61 -6.69 3.56
CA PRO A 291 -33.47 -5.42 2.86
C PRO A 291 -32.17 -4.63 3.19
N TYR A 292 -31.11 -5.31 3.62
CA TYR A 292 -29.80 -4.72 3.92
C TYR A 292 -28.68 -5.74 3.78
N PHE A 293 -27.45 -5.29 3.53
CA PHE A 293 -26.25 -6.14 3.49
C PHE A 293 -25.00 -5.30 3.83
N TYR A 294 -23.95 -5.94 4.33
CA TYR A 294 -22.77 -5.22 4.81
C TYR A 294 -21.51 -6.11 4.85
N ILE A 295 -20.35 -5.48 4.79
CA ILE A 295 -19.08 -6.09 5.18
C ILE A 295 -19.06 -6.20 6.71
N ASP A 296 -18.71 -7.37 7.25
CA ASP A 296 -18.62 -7.63 8.69
C ASP A 296 -17.21 -8.11 9.06
N THR A 297 -16.59 -7.44 10.02
CA THR A 297 -15.30 -7.87 10.57
C THR A 297 -15.16 -7.45 12.02
N ARG A 298 -14.32 -8.17 12.76
CA ARG A 298 -14.07 -7.95 14.20
C ARG A 298 -12.57 -8.01 14.48
N PRO A 299 -11.80 -6.95 14.21
CA PRO A 299 -10.40 -6.93 14.58
C PRO A 299 -10.24 -6.93 16.10
N THR A 300 -9.15 -7.54 16.58
CA THR A 300 -8.72 -7.38 17.95
C THR A 300 -7.89 -6.12 18.08
N LEU A 301 -8.32 -5.18 18.91
CA LEU A 301 -7.62 -3.92 19.14
C LEU A 301 -6.60 -4.09 20.29
N PRO A 302 -5.38 -3.53 20.18
CA PRO A 302 -4.32 -3.77 21.18
C PRO A 302 -4.55 -3.07 22.53
N SER A 303 -5.33 -2.01 22.56
CA SER A 303 -5.59 -1.23 23.80
C SER A 303 -6.81 -0.33 23.62
N SER A 304 -7.33 0.23 24.72
CA SER A 304 -8.34 1.29 24.67
C SER A 304 -7.80 2.61 24.09
N GLY A 305 -8.68 3.49 23.66
CA GLY A 305 -8.39 4.83 23.14
C GLY A 305 -9.11 5.16 21.84
N THR A 306 -8.67 6.23 21.21
CA THR A 306 -9.18 6.71 19.92
C THR A 306 -8.62 5.88 18.79
N TYR A 307 -9.49 5.41 17.91
CA TYR A 307 -9.16 4.69 16.68
C TYR A 307 -9.79 5.37 15.46
N ASN A 308 -9.17 5.17 14.32
CA ASN A 308 -9.74 5.49 13.02
C ASN A 308 -9.99 4.22 12.23
N VAL A 309 -11.18 4.11 11.64
CA VAL A 309 -11.53 3.09 10.67
C VAL A 309 -11.71 3.74 9.30
N SER A 310 -11.10 3.16 8.27
CA SER A 310 -11.18 3.66 6.89
C SER A 310 -11.28 2.52 5.88
N ILE A 311 -11.92 2.78 4.75
CA ILE A 311 -12.08 1.82 3.66
C ILE A 311 -12.21 2.57 2.33
N PHE A 312 -11.72 1.97 1.26
CA PHE A 312 -11.99 2.45 -0.08
C PHE A 312 -13.31 1.87 -0.58
N VAL A 313 -14.16 2.76 -1.07
CA VAL A 313 -15.47 2.43 -1.63
C VAL A 313 -15.61 3.03 -3.02
N LYS A 314 -16.35 2.33 -3.89
CA LYS A 314 -16.72 2.84 -5.21
C LYS A 314 -18.20 2.54 -5.45
N LYS A 315 -18.86 3.50 -6.09
CA LYS A 315 -20.26 3.41 -6.47
C LYS A 315 -20.53 2.15 -7.31
N GLY A 316 -21.55 1.43 -6.91
CA GLY A 316 -22.27 0.46 -7.72
C GLY A 316 -23.62 1.04 -8.13
N THR A 317 -24.68 0.55 -7.51
CA THR A 317 -26.04 1.04 -7.69
C THR A 317 -26.39 2.21 -6.77
N THR A 318 -25.72 2.34 -5.61
CA THR A 318 -25.96 3.41 -4.63
C THR A 318 -24.78 4.35 -4.47
N ASP A 319 -25.06 5.58 -4.03
CA ASP A 319 -24.08 6.63 -3.72
C ASP A 319 -23.78 6.72 -2.22
N TRP A 320 -24.64 6.13 -1.39
CA TRP A 320 -24.54 6.24 0.05
C TRP A 320 -23.88 5.03 0.67
N PHE A 321 -23.03 5.30 1.66
CA PHE A 321 -22.32 4.29 2.45
C PHE A 321 -22.37 4.66 3.92
N ARG A 322 -22.40 3.64 4.78
CA ARG A 322 -22.27 3.79 6.23
C ARG A 322 -21.07 3.00 6.74
N ILE A 323 -20.27 3.64 7.58
CA ILE A 323 -19.40 2.93 8.51
C ILE A 323 -20.12 2.91 9.85
N ARG A 324 -20.26 1.73 10.45
CA ARG A 324 -20.78 1.54 11.80
C ARG A 324 -19.79 0.68 12.60
N VAL A 325 -19.46 1.14 13.80
CA VAL A 325 -18.66 0.41 14.77
C VAL A 325 -19.51 0.19 16.01
N ARG A 326 -19.56 -1.06 16.47
CA ARG A 326 -20.16 -1.42 17.74
C ARG A 326 -19.03 -1.78 18.72
N ASP A 327 -18.93 -1.01 19.80
CA ASP A 327 -18.08 -1.28 20.96
C ASP A 327 -18.99 -1.55 22.17
N LEU A 328 -19.11 -2.82 22.60
CA LEU A 328 -20.11 -3.30 23.55
C LEU A 328 -21.53 -2.87 23.16
N ASP A 329 -22.13 -1.96 23.94
CA ASP A 329 -23.47 -1.41 23.71
C ASP A 329 -23.44 -0.02 23.06
N THR A 330 -22.26 0.53 22.77
CA THR A 330 -22.09 1.81 22.11
C THR A 330 -21.96 1.64 20.62
N PHE A 331 -22.72 2.45 19.86
CA PHE A 331 -22.65 2.49 18.42
C PHE A 331 -22.08 3.82 17.95
N TYR A 332 -21.02 3.73 17.16
CA TYR A 332 -20.45 4.83 16.39
C TYR A 332 -20.82 4.64 14.93
N TYR A 333 -21.25 5.70 14.27
CA TYR A 333 -21.56 5.62 12.83
C TYR A 333 -21.34 6.95 12.13
N ALA A 334 -21.12 6.86 10.83
CA ALA A 334 -21.15 7.99 9.92
C ALA A 334 -21.62 7.53 8.53
N ASN A 335 -22.44 8.37 7.88
CA ASN A 335 -22.97 8.19 6.54
C ASN A 335 -22.24 9.09 5.56
N PHE A 336 -22.03 8.58 4.36
CA PHE A 336 -21.22 9.23 3.33
C PHE A 336 -21.93 9.14 1.99
N ASN A 337 -22.22 10.27 1.34
CA ASN A 337 -22.53 10.29 -0.08
C ASN A 337 -21.25 10.52 -0.86
N ILE A 338 -20.76 9.49 -1.55
CA ILE A 338 -19.46 9.53 -2.22
C ILE A 338 -19.48 10.26 -3.56
N THR A 339 -20.64 10.46 -4.17
CA THR A 339 -20.76 11.21 -5.43
C THR A 339 -20.81 12.71 -5.17
N SER A 340 -21.65 13.17 -4.25
CA SER A 340 -21.75 14.60 -3.87
C SER A 340 -20.71 15.01 -2.83
N LYS A 341 -19.96 14.06 -2.26
CA LYS A 341 -18.97 14.26 -1.18
C LYS A 341 -19.59 14.90 0.07
N VAL A 342 -20.81 14.50 0.38
CA VAL A 342 -21.53 14.98 1.55
C VAL A 342 -21.37 13.97 2.69
N ILE A 343 -20.98 14.48 3.86
CA ILE A 343 -21.08 13.75 5.11
C ILE A 343 -22.50 13.92 5.63
N GLY A 344 -23.22 12.80 5.74
CA GLY A 344 -24.57 12.73 6.22
C GLY A 344 -24.66 12.63 7.74
N GLN A 345 -25.66 11.91 8.23
CA GLN A 345 -25.82 11.68 9.65
C GLN A 345 -24.62 10.94 10.26
N HIS A 346 -24.18 11.39 11.42
CA HIS A 346 -23.09 10.78 12.18
C HIS A 346 -23.18 11.12 13.66
N ASN A 347 -22.53 10.33 14.52
CA ASN A 347 -22.39 10.68 15.93
C ASN A 347 -21.52 11.93 16.10
N SER A 348 -21.89 12.81 17.04
CA SER A 348 -21.15 14.04 17.34
C SER A 348 -19.71 13.80 17.85
N THR A 349 -19.41 12.57 18.28
CA THR A 349 -18.08 12.14 18.76
C THR A 349 -17.20 11.55 17.67
N THR A 350 -17.72 11.35 16.46
CA THR A 350 -16.96 10.85 15.31
C THR A 350 -16.43 12.01 14.46
N THR A 351 -15.31 11.78 13.77
CA THR A 351 -14.74 12.73 12.81
C THR A 351 -14.71 12.05 11.44
N PRO A 352 -15.80 12.15 10.65
CA PRO A 352 -15.89 11.52 9.34
C PRO A 352 -15.14 12.31 8.27
N GLN A 353 -14.57 11.60 7.28
CA GLN A 353 -13.86 12.19 6.14
C GLN A 353 -14.14 11.42 4.85
N ILE A 354 -14.09 12.12 3.70
CA ILE A 354 -14.11 11.56 2.35
C ILE A 354 -12.91 12.11 1.59
N VAL A 355 -12.08 11.22 1.05
CA VAL A 355 -10.90 11.59 0.25
C VAL A 355 -10.99 10.93 -1.12
N ASP A 356 -10.74 11.70 -2.17
CA ASP A 356 -10.74 11.20 -3.55
C ASP A 356 -9.52 10.33 -3.87
N TYR A 357 -9.78 9.27 -4.63
CA TYR A 357 -8.75 8.42 -5.23
C TYR A 357 -9.07 8.16 -6.71
N PRO A 358 -8.09 7.74 -7.52
CA PRO A 358 -8.30 7.46 -8.93
C PRO A 358 -9.41 6.43 -9.21
N ASN A 359 -9.86 6.39 -10.47
CA ASN A 359 -10.85 5.44 -10.94
C ASN A 359 -12.19 5.51 -10.16
N ASP A 360 -12.58 6.72 -9.74
CA ASP A 360 -13.81 7.02 -8.97
C ASP A 360 -13.88 6.40 -7.57
N TRP A 361 -12.75 5.93 -7.04
CA TRP A 361 -12.68 5.47 -5.67
C TRP A 361 -12.71 6.64 -4.68
N LYS A 362 -13.31 6.41 -3.52
CA LYS A 362 -13.26 7.30 -2.36
C LYS A 362 -12.76 6.51 -1.16
N ARG A 363 -11.84 7.09 -0.39
CA ARG A 363 -11.54 6.59 0.94
C ARG A 363 -12.44 7.31 1.92
N ILE A 364 -13.34 6.57 2.56
CA ILE A 364 -14.18 7.07 3.64
C ILE A 364 -13.59 6.62 4.97
N SER A 365 -13.68 7.48 5.99
CA SER A 365 -13.14 7.17 7.32
C SER A 365 -13.94 7.85 8.43
N MET A 366 -13.84 7.31 9.64
CA MET A 366 -14.34 7.96 10.84
C MET A 366 -13.54 7.53 12.08
N THR A 367 -13.53 8.39 13.10
CA THR A 367 -13.01 8.07 14.43
C THR A 367 -14.07 7.40 15.31
N PHE A 368 -13.60 6.60 16.27
CA PHE A 368 -14.40 6.06 17.37
C PHE A 368 -13.53 5.86 18.62
N GLU A 369 -14.17 5.76 19.78
CA GLU A 369 -13.50 5.48 21.04
C GLU A 369 -13.77 4.04 21.46
N THR A 370 -12.75 3.34 21.94
CA THR A 370 -12.90 2.06 22.62
C THR A 370 -12.42 2.16 24.06
N THR A 371 -13.19 1.61 25.01
CA THR A 371 -12.89 1.71 26.44
C THR A 371 -12.37 0.41 27.03
N THR A 372 -13.10 -0.67 26.91
CA THR A 372 -12.78 -1.97 27.53
C THR A 372 -12.91 -3.16 26.59
N ASP A 373 -13.78 -3.08 25.59
CA ASP A 373 -13.91 -4.14 24.58
C ASP A 373 -12.91 -3.90 23.44
N LEU A 374 -11.93 -4.78 23.35
CA LEU A 374 -10.90 -4.73 22.33
C LEU A 374 -11.30 -5.53 21.07
N SER A 375 -12.57 -5.91 20.92
CA SER A 375 -13.11 -6.68 19.78
C SER A 375 -14.27 -5.94 19.08
N ALA A 376 -14.09 -4.67 18.77
CA ALA A 376 -15.10 -3.84 18.11
C ALA A 376 -15.60 -4.47 16.80
N GLN A 377 -16.91 -4.52 16.62
CA GLN A 377 -17.53 -5.02 15.39
C GLN A 377 -17.71 -3.90 14.37
N PHE A 378 -17.17 -4.09 13.16
CA PHE A 378 -17.30 -3.17 12.05
C PHE A 378 -18.34 -3.67 11.07
N ASN A 379 -19.31 -2.82 10.74
CA ASN A 379 -20.27 -3.04 9.67
C ASN A 379 -20.12 -1.90 8.66
N ILE A 380 -19.74 -2.22 7.43
CA ILE A 380 -19.68 -1.23 6.35
C ILE A 380 -20.74 -1.62 5.32
N ALA A 381 -21.70 -0.73 5.10
CA ALA A 381 -22.90 -1.00 4.32
C ALA A 381 -23.09 0.03 3.21
N PRO A 382 -23.46 -0.38 1.99
CA PRO A 382 -24.15 0.53 1.08
C PRO A 382 -25.55 0.84 1.64
N MET A 383 -26.10 2.00 1.30
CA MET A 383 -27.38 2.51 1.79
C MET A 383 -28.19 3.12 0.65
N ASP A 384 -29.50 3.13 0.77
CA ASP A 384 -30.40 3.79 -0.20
C ASP A 384 -30.37 5.33 -0.04
N GLY A 385 -30.16 5.83 1.19
CA GLY A 385 -30.09 7.27 1.49
C GLY A 385 -29.42 7.56 2.82
N ASP A 386 -29.37 8.82 3.24
CA ASP A 386 -28.74 9.24 4.50
C ASP A 386 -29.43 8.65 5.73
N GLU A 387 -30.73 8.41 5.67
CA GLU A 387 -31.53 7.92 6.78
C GLU A 387 -32.02 6.48 6.59
N ASP A 388 -31.80 5.91 5.40
CA ASP A 388 -32.39 4.63 5.01
C ASP A 388 -31.34 3.56 4.71
N GLU A 389 -31.31 2.52 5.57
CA GLU A 389 -30.50 1.31 5.36
C GLU A 389 -31.24 0.26 4.52
N VAL A 390 -32.51 0.51 4.16
CA VAL A 390 -33.42 -0.47 3.60
C VAL A 390 -33.57 -0.28 2.10
N PHE A 391 -33.20 -1.30 1.33
CA PHE A 391 -33.43 -1.35 -0.11
C PHE A 391 -34.73 -2.11 -0.43
N PRO A 392 -35.49 -1.70 -1.45
CA PRO A 392 -36.66 -2.44 -1.89
C PRO A 392 -36.36 -3.89 -2.31
N ASP A 393 -35.24 -4.11 -2.99
CA ASP A 393 -34.74 -5.44 -3.39
C ASP A 393 -33.22 -5.46 -3.40
N THR A 394 -32.60 -6.05 -2.37
CA THR A 394 -31.14 -6.09 -2.24
C THR A 394 -30.46 -6.97 -3.27
N SER A 395 -31.16 -7.89 -3.94
CA SER A 395 -30.55 -8.74 -4.98
C SER A 395 -30.11 -7.97 -6.21
N LEU A 396 -30.61 -6.73 -6.39
CA LEU A 396 -30.23 -5.81 -7.46
C LEU A 396 -29.16 -4.81 -7.04
N GLU A 397 -28.93 -4.67 -5.73
CA GLU A 397 -28.03 -3.65 -5.17
C GLU A 397 -26.63 -4.19 -4.98
N TYR A 398 -25.63 -3.40 -5.36
CA TYR A 398 -24.22 -3.75 -5.17
C TYR A 398 -23.34 -2.52 -4.98
N ALA A 399 -22.17 -2.76 -4.38
CA ALA A 399 -21.11 -1.78 -4.22
C ALA A 399 -19.74 -2.45 -4.32
N TYR A 400 -18.68 -1.65 -4.47
CA TYR A 400 -17.31 -2.15 -4.52
C TYR A 400 -16.52 -1.67 -3.31
N PHE A 401 -15.64 -2.54 -2.81
CA PHE A 401 -14.84 -2.30 -1.62
C PHE A 401 -13.40 -2.74 -1.82
N TYR A 402 -12.49 -2.04 -1.14
CA TYR A 402 -11.08 -2.34 -1.14
C TYR A 402 -10.42 -1.78 0.13
N GLY A 403 -9.38 -2.44 0.68
CA GLY A 403 -8.45 -1.88 1.63
C GLY A 403 -9.04 -1.36 2.94
N LEU A 404 -9.71 -2.22 3.73
CA LEU A 404 -10.19 -1.88 5.07
C LEU A 404 -9.03 -1.74 6.05
N GLN A 405 -8.99 -0.64 6.79
CA GLN A 405 -7.97 -0.35 7.80
C GLN A 405 -8.58 0.13 9.10
N CYS A 406 -8.07 -0.39 10.23
CA CYS A 406 -8.36 0.12 11.56
C CYS A 406 -7.05 0.32 12.30
N GLU A 407 -6.80 1.54 12.73
CA GLU A 407 -5.56 1.93 13.38
C GLU A 407 -5.81 2.84 14.58
N LYS A 408 -4.92 2.79 15.57
CA LYS A 408 -4.99 3.70 16.73
C LYS A 408 -4.57 5.09 16.29
N GLY A 409 -5.44 6.08 16.52
CA GLY A 409 -5.22 7.47 16.15
C GLY A 409 -6.52 8.16 15.74
N SER A 410 -6.47 9.46 15.54
CA SER A 410 -7.64 10.31 15.24
C SER A 410 -7.84 10.58 13.75
N TYR A 411 -7.01 10.03 12.86
CA TYR A 411 -7.06 10.20 11.41
C TYR A 411 -6.51 8.95 10.71
N PRO A 412 -6.87 8.69 9.44
CA PRO A 412 -6.32 7.58 8.68
C PRO A 412 -4.92 7.94 8.16
N SER A 413 -3.91 7.10 8.46
CA SER A 413 -2.60 7.19 7.82
C SER A 413 -2.61 6.57 6.40
N SER A 414 -1.47 6.54 5.70
CA SER A 414 -1.38 5.82 4.43
C SER A 414 -1.80 4.36 4.60
N TYR A 415 -2.36 3.77 3.54
CA TYR A 415 -2.88 2.40 3.59
C TYR A 415 -1.80 1.39 3.99
N ILE A 416 -2.14 0.47 4.90
CA ILE A 416 -1.27 -0.62 5.37
C ILE A 416 -1.96 -1.94 5.02
N PRO A 417 -1.52 -2.65 3.97
CA PRO A 417 -2.13 -3.91 3.55
C PRO A 417 -1.88 -5.03 4.56
N THR A 418 -2.85 -5.96 4.68
CA THR A 418 -2.77 -7.12 5.57
C THR A 418 -3.31 -8.37 4.87
N TYR A 419 -2.64 -9.53 5.08
CA TYR A 419 -2.90 -10.78 4.37
C TYR A 419 -2.98 -12.00 5.29
N GLY A 420 -3.52 -11.86 6.50
CA GLY A 420 -3.72 -12.93 7.48
C GLY A 420 -3.37 -12.55 8.91
N SER A 421 -2.63 -11.48 9.10
CA SER A 421 -2.28 -10.93 10.42
C SER A 421 -2.25 -9.41 10.38
N ALA A 422 -2.42 -8.77 11.54
CA ALA A 422 -2.20 -7.34 11.70
C ALA A 422 -0.78 -6.96 11.27
N GLN A 423 -0.64 -5.83 10.59
CA GLN A 423 0.64 -5.36 10.07
C GLN A 423 0.95 -3.96 10.58
N THR A 424 2.24 -3.73 10.87
CA THR A 424 2.72 -2.44 11.35
C THR A 424 3.65 -1.81 10.33
N ARG A 425 3.32 -0.60 9.87
CA ARG A 425 4.29 0.30 9.26
C ARG A 425 5.09 0.94 10.39
N ALA A 426 6.39 0.71 10.40
CA ALA A 426 7.28 1.38 11.35
C ALA A 426 7.30 2.89 11.09
N ALA A 427 7.65 3.63 12.12
CA ALA A 427 7.89 5.06 12.04
C ALA A 427 9.00 5.38 11.01
N GLU A 428 8.84 6.49 10.30
CA GLU A 428 9.80 6.97 9.32
C GLU A 428 10.63 8.09 9.92
N THR A 429 11.92 8.11 9.62
CA THR A 429 12.83 9.18 10.00
C THR A 429 13.52 9.75 8.77
N LEU A 430 13.73 11.05 8.76
CA LEU A 430 14.46 11.76 7.70
C LEU A 430 15.41 12.74 8.36
N THR A 431 16.69 12.41 8.39
CA THR A 431 17.69 13.17 9.13
C THR A 431 18.88 13.56 8.26
N ALA A 432 19.48 14.71 8.53
CA ALA A 432 20.76 15.11 7.96
C ALA A 432 21.69 15.66 9.05
N THR A 433 22.89 15.11 9.16
CA THR A 433 23.94 15.67 10.02
C THR A 433 24.56 16.84 9.30
N LYS A 434 24.25 18.05 9.72
CA LYS A 434 24.77 19.28 9.15
C LYS A 434 24.86 20.35 10.21
N THR A 435 26.09 20.81 10.48
CA THR A 435 26.30 22.00 11.31
C THR A 435 25.78 23.23 10.57
N LEU A 436 24.74 23.86 11.10
CA LEU A 436 24.23 25.11 10.59
C LEU A 436 25.12 26.28 11.07
N PRO A 437 25.22 27.39 10.31
CA PRO A 437 25.99 28.56 10.72
C PRO A 437 25.39 29.21 11.98
N SER A 438 26.16 30.11 12.63
CA SER A 438 25.73 30.83 13.84
C SER A 438 24.57 31.81 13.59
N GLU A 439 24.26 32.09 12.34
CA GLU A 439 23.03 32.76 11.89
C GLU A 439 22.60 32.17 10.55
N GLY A 440 21.30 32.17 10.29
CA GLY A 440 20.78 31.61 9.07
C GLY A 440 19.27 31.70 8.97
N THR A 441 18.72 31.11 7.90
CA THR A 441 17.28 30.96 7.70
C THR A 441 16.99 29.56 7.21
N LEU A 442 15.99 28.92 7.80
CA LEU A 442 15.41 27.65 7.36
C LEU A 442 14.07 27.95 6.70
N TYR A 443 13.83 27.35 5.55
CA TYR A 443 12.53 27.37 4.88
C TYR A 443 12.04 25.97 4.67
N ILE A 444 10.76 25.73 4.92
CA ILE A 444 10.10 24.44 4.68
C ILE A 444 8.69 24.65 4.12
N ASN A 445 8.36 23.87 3.10
CA ASN A 445 6.99 23.69 2.63
C ASN A 445 6.48 22.36 3.13
N VAL A 446 5.48 22.37 4.03
CA VAL A 446 4.93 21.17 4.66
C VAL A 446 3.42 21.16 4.56
N GLY A 447 2.88 19.96 4.37
CA GLY A 447 1.48 19.63 4.52
C GLY A 447 1.33 18.38 5.38
N GLY A 448 0.11 17.90 5.57
CA GLY A 448 -0.14 16.64 6.26
C GLY A 448 -1.56 16.57 6.81
N THR A 449 -1.90 15.42 7.38
CA THR A 449 -3.19 15.17 8.04
C THR A 449 -3.22 15.71 9.47
N THR A 450 -2.06 15.95 10.06
CA THR A 450 -1.89 16.60 11.37
C THR A 450 -1.24 17.96 11.23
N GLN A 451 -1.34 18.78 12.27
CA GLN A 451 -0.61 20.05 12.31
C GLN A 451 0.88 19.77 12.46
N PRO A 452 1.72 20.05 11.42
CA PRO A 452 3.16 19.89 11.56
C PRO A 452 3.69 20.73 12.71
N LYS A 453 4.49 20.12 13.57
CA LYS A 453 5.20 20.82 14.64
C LYS A 453 6.60 21.16 14.15
N LEU A 454 6.99 22.41 14.24
CA LEU A 454 8.32 22.89 13.92
C LEU A 454 9.00 23.38 15.19
N SER A 455 10.23 22.95 15.41
CA SER A 455 11.02 23.38 16.58
C SER A 455 12.40 23.84 16.12
N VAL A 456 12.79 25.02 16.54
CA VAL A 456 14.15 25.56 16.36
C VAL A 456 14.55 26.31 17.63
N LEU A 457 15.70 26.01 18.19
CA LEU A 457 16.27 26.68 19.39
C LEU A 457 15.30 26.71 20.58
N GLY A 458 14.49 25.66 20.76
CA GLY A 458 13.53 25.55 21.85
C GLY A 458 12.21 26.33 21.66
N GLU A 459 12.05 26.99 20.52
CA GLU A 459 10.78 27.61 20.15
C GLU A 459 9.96 26.66 19.27
N PHE A 460 8.68 26.54 19.60
CA PHE A 460 7.74 25.66 18.91
C PHE A 460 6.75 26.48 18.10
N PHE A 461 6.48 26.02 16.89
CA PHE A 461 5.44 26.55 16.02
C PHE A 461 4.58 25.41 15.49
N ASN A 462 3.27 25.52 15.68
CA ASN A 462 2.30 24.57 15.12
C ASN A 462 1.74 25.17 13.82
N ALA A 463 2.03 24.54 12.71
CA ALA A 463 1.45 24.93 11.43
C ALA A 463 -0.02 24.47 11.33
N SER A 464 -0.81 25.06 10.43
CA SER A 464 -2.19 24.62 10.18
C SER A 464 -2.22 23.27 9.44
N ALA A 465 -3.36 22.59 9.41
CA ALA A 465 -3.50 21.26 8.81
C ALA A 465 -3.46 21.23 7.26
N THR A 466 -3.27 22.36 6.60
CA THR A 466 -3.15 22.48 5.14
C THR A 466 -1.72 22.77 4.74
N GLU A 467 -1.46 22.97 3.46
CA GLU A 467 -0.15 23.39 2.97
C GLU A 467 0.36 24.63 3.70
N ASN A 468 1.58 24.56 4.24
CA ASN A 468 2.21 25.62 5.01
C ASN A 468 3.59 25.89 4.46
N LYS A 469 3.85 27.16 4.17
CA LYS A 469 5.18 27.66 3.90
C LYS A 469 5.68 28.40 5.16
N VAL A 470 6.75 27.90 5.74
CA VAL A 470 7.32 28.44 6.98
C VAL A 470 8.78 28.79 6.76
N ALA A 471 9.18 30.01 7.16
CA ALA A 471 10.57 30.44 7.16
C ALA A 471 10.98 30.88 8.57
N ILE A 472 12.10 30.37 9.05
CA ILE A 472 12.64 30.62 10.40
C ILE A 472 14.03 31.23 10.28
N ALA A 473 14.15 32.53 10.52
CA ALA A 473 15.44 33.20 10.63
C ALA A 473 15.93 33.17 12.09
N TYR A 474 17.15 32.74 12.30
CA TYR A 474 17.76 32.57 13.62
C TYR A 474 19.17 33.15 13.70
N SER A 475 19.52 33.63 14.89
CA SER A 475 20.87 34.04 15.29
C SER A 475 21.05 33.84 16.80
N ALA A 476 22.24 34.09 17.33
CA ALA A 476 22.47 34.06 18.77
C ALA A 476 21.63 35.07 19.58
N THR A 477 21.03 36.06 18.91
CA THR A 477 20.31 37.16 19.61
C THR A 477 18.89 37.41 19.10
N ALA A 478 18.47 36.75 17.99
CA ALA A 478 17.16 36.99 17.39
C ALA A 478 16.58 35.72 16.77
N LEU A 479 15.26 35.59 16.81
CA LEU A 479 14.48 34.56 16.13
C LEU A 479 13.24 35.20 15.49
N LYS A 480 13.02 34.95 14.22
CA LYS A 480 11.80 35.35 13.50
C LYS A 480 11.20 34.17 12.76
N ILE A 481 9.87 34.03 12.83
CA ILE A 481 9.13 33.03 12.07
C ILE A 481 8.09 33.74 11.18
N SER A 482 8.16 33.48 9.88
CA SER A 482 7.11 33.83 8.92
C SER A 482 6.33 32.58 8.52
N HIS A 483 5.02 32.70 8.48
CA HIS A 483 4.10 31.66 8.07
C HIS A 483 3.10 32.22 7.06
N ASN A 484 3.04 31.61 5.88
CA ASN A 484 2.13 31.97 4.79
C ASN A 484 2.08 33.50 4.55
N GLY A 485 3.24 34.11 4.38
CA GLY A 485 3.40 35.52 4.06
C GLY A 485 3.32 36.49 5.23
N SER A 486 3.27 36.04 6.48
CA SER A 486 3.12 36.89 7.65
C SER A 486 4.06 36.49 8.79
N ILE A 487 4.67 37.47 9.47
CA ILE A 487 5.46 37.22 10.69
C ILE A 487 4.53 36.81 11.84
N VAL A 488 4.77 35.65 12.40
CA VAL A 488 4.03 35.06 13.55
C VAL A 488 4.85 35.06 14.84
N VAL A 489 6.19 35.09 14.74
CA VAL A 489 7.13 35.21 15.85
C VAL A 489 8.20 36.24 15.49
N ASP A 490 8.47 37.17 16.40
CA ASP A 490 9.59 38.11 16.34
C ASP A 490 10.12 38.33 17.76
N LYS A 491 11.21 37.63 18.08
CA LYS A 491 11.78 37.60 19.43
C LYS A 491 13.25 38.00 19.40
N THR A 492 13.66 38.71 20.45
CA THR A 492 15.06 38.93 20.81
C THR A 492 15.38 38.20 22.10
N GLY A 493 16.56 37.58 22.19
CA GLY A 493 16.93 36.76 23.34
C GLY A 493 18.39 36.27 23.20
N THR A 494 18.77 35.34 24.06
CA THR A 494 20.04 34.62 23.91
C THR A 494 19.75 33.17 23.52
N TYR A 495 20.24 32.76 22.39
CA TYR A 495 20.03 31.43 21.82
C TYR A 495 21.36 30.69 21.66
N ASP A 496 21.40 29.41 22.02
CA ASP A 496 22.56 28.55 21.78
C ASP A 496 22.51 27.97 20.35
N VAL A 497 23.08 28.67 19.40
CA VAL A 497 23.16 28.25 18.00
C VAL A 497 24.23 27.18 17.74
N SER A 498 25.10 26.88 18.73
CA SER A 498 26.14 25.84 18.60
C SER A 498 25.54 24.41 18.60
N SER A 499 24.32 24.23 19.09
CA SER A 499 23.60 22.96 19.13
C SER A 499 22.96 22.55 17.79
N LEU A 500 22.96 23.44 16.77
CA LEU A 500 22.32 23.17 15.49
C LEU A 500 23.23 22.31 14.60
N THR A 501 23.36 21.04 14.91
CA THR A 501 24.23 20.08 14.23
C THR A 501 23.49 18.99 13.46
N GLU A 502 22.19 18.91 13.63
CA GLU A 502 21.32 17.92 12.98
C GLU A 502 20.02 18.58 12.49
N ILE A 503 19.51 18.08 11.40
CA ILE A 503 18.20 18.45 10.82
C ILE A 503 17.36 17.18 10.85
N ASP A 504 16.27 17.22 11.62
CA ASP A 504 15.26 16.18 11.69
C ASP A 504 13.97 16.66 11.04
N LEU A 505 13.47 15.92 10.07
CA LEU A 505 12.21 16.23 9.39
C LEU A 505 11.18 15.13 9.62
N GLY A 506 10.01 15.53 10.18
CA GLY A 506 8.90 14.63 10.47
C GLY A 506 8.91 13.98 11.86
N HIS A 507 9.96 14.16 12.67
CA HIS A 507 10.02 13.70 14.06
C HIS A 507 10.87 14.62 14.93
N ASP A 508 10.74 14.51 16.24
CA ASP A 508 11.59 15.18 17.23
C ASP A 508 12.32 14.10 18.05
N GLY A 509 13.54 13.77 17.63
CA GLY A 509 14.39 12.78 18.31
C GLY A 509 13.69 11.42 18.54
N GLY A 510 12.66 11.09 17.76
CA GLY A 510 11.89 9.83 17.84
C GLY A 510 10.73 9.83 18.83
N THR A 511 10.37 10.96 19.45
CA THR A 511 9.32 11.01 20.49
C THR A 511 8.02 11.70 20.08
N ASP A 512 8.08 12.67 19.17
CA ASP A 512 6.92 13.39 18.64
C ASP A 512 6.94 13.32 17.11
N GLN A 513 6.39 12.26 16.55
CA GLN A 513 6.21 12.15 15.10
C GLN A 513 4.88 12.77 14.68
N SER A 514 4.87 13.36 13.49
CA SER A 514 3.67 13.83 12.82
C SER A 514 3.63 13.25 11.41
N ASP A 515 2.43 12.93 10.91
CA ASP A 515 2.25 12.55 9.51
C ASP A 515 2.44 13.79 8.65
N THR A 516 3.63 13.91 8.08
CA THR A 516 4.10 15.10 7.40
C THR A 516 4.40 14.80 5.93
N SER A 517 3.92 15.68 5.06
CA SER A 517 4.22 15.75 3.64
C SER A 517 5.17 16.91 3.40
N ILE A 518 6.39 16.65 2.98
CA ILE A 518 7.45 17.65 2.80
C ILE A 518 7.60 17.94 1.31
N GLY A 519 7.25 19.16 0.89
CA GLY A 519 7.42 19.63 -0.48
C GLY A 519 8.82 20.17 -0.75
N GLU A 520 9.39 20.94 0.17
CA GLU A 520 10.71 21.55 0.04
C GLU A 520 11.32 21.81 1.42
N PHE A 521 12.65 21.65 1.52
CA PHE A 521 13.43 22.13 2.66
C PHE A 521 14.68 22.84 2.16
N ILE A 522 14.85 24.11 2.54
CA ILE A 522 15.96 24.99 2.07
C ILE A 522 16.59 25.70 3.26
N THR A 523 17.93 25.79 3.28
CA THR A 523 18.63 26.62 4.25
C THR A 523 19.43 27.73 3.57
N PHE A 524 19.44 28.91 4.21
CA PHE A 524 20.19 30.08 3.79
C PHE A 524 21.27 30.41 4.83
N GLY A 525 22.44 30.81 4.39
CA GLY A 525 23.57 31.17 5.25
C GLY A 525 23.47 32.57 5.90
N SER A 526 22.30 33.21 5.86
CA SER A 526 22.08 34.55 6.37
C SER A 526 20.76 34.66 7.11
N PHE A 527 20.67 35.61 8.06
CA PHE A 527 19.44 36.02 8.73
C PHE A 527 18.63 36.92 7.78
N LEU A 528 17.61 36.37 7.13
CA LEU A 528 16.80 37.10 6.16
C LEU A 528 15.92 38.17 6.84
N THR A 529 15.67 39.26 6.14
CA THR A 529 14.81 40.35 6.60
C THR A 529 13.34 39.95 6.63
N THR A 530 12.51 40.66 7.39
CA THR A 530 11.06 40.46 7.42
C THR A 530 10.42 40.42 6.03
N THR A 531 10.86 41.30 5.13
CA THR A 531 10.35 41.36 3.76
C THR A 531 10.69 40.11 2.96
N GLU A 532 11.91 39.60 3.09
CA GLU A 532 12.38 38.40 2.42
C GLU A 532 11.68 37.16 2.98
N LEU A 533 11.53 37.05 4.31
CA LEU A 533 10.81 35.96 4.97
C LEU A 533 9.36 35.87 4.49
N ASN A 534 8.66 37.01 4.45
CA ASN A 534 7.28 37.03 3.97
C ASN A 534 7.17 36.71 2.47
N ALA A 535 8.15 37.14 1.66
CA ALA A 535 8.18 36.78 0.24
C ALA A 535 8.44 35.30 -0.02
N LEU A 536 9.28 34.64 0.80
CA LEU A 536 9.53 33.21 0.71
C LEU A 536 8.29 32.37 1.07
N THR A 537 7.46 32.86 1.97
CA THR A 537 6.33 32.11 2.50
C THR A 537 4.98 32.48 1.85
N GLN A 538 4.96 33.37 0.86
CA GLN A 538 3.78 33.62 0.01
C GLN A 538 3.63 32.52 -1.04
#